data_f1c5ae19ce14f0255a319ea67fada0ed
#
_entry.id   f1c5ae19ce14f0255a319ea67fada0ed
#
_cell.length_a   1.000
_cell.length_b   1.000
_cell.length_c   1.000
_cell.angle_alpha   90.00
_cell.angle_beta   90.00
_cell.angle_gamma   90.00
#
_symmetry.space_group_name_H-M   'P 1'
#
loop_
_entity.id
_entity.type
_entity.pdbx_description
1 polymer ?
#
loop_
_entity_poly.entity_id
_entity_poly.type
_entity_poly.pdbx_seq_one_letter_code
_entity_poly.pdbx_strand_id
1 'polypeptide(L)'
;MKWKYLYIWLIGLLAIGCFDDDTTVDTVRISEIAIDTNSLQKEYNRDKNQTLVIDITPYVTQKEKDLPLTFQWDMDYKFYSDSSVLYVDCQDLGTFPMRVKVSNEHSSAFYEFKLHINSPYEEGLTVLSESGDGTGMLSFMRQMADGIMGNFETHCLTMNNPGEVFPKSPTDMAKRLSQLFISYKNDPSVYVINAKTFELENIVKAPEFSDFLPVAMMLPDNAARTAVAISENGKVYNLASMEGLILTHTTLTSTYSSVQHSYFGGYNPYYYLWDVNQHTICYYNGYTANYCQEFGPIWNGAHEVIAIFENEKKSSFTVLTELNGEIWKTSLSNTIYKLNENYQKIGVDYRDVQRVIANPVLKKEDPKVASSSYQCLFYAQGNKIYRWYYSSTSFPTESWTVIDDISNAEITTMAISPDESQIYVGAYRSNESGENGYIYIYDTRTGQLIDSYKNVAYKPVKIMYKVK
;
A
#
# COMPACT_ATOMS: atom_id res chain seq x y z
N MET A 1 -22.68 -8.40 99.29
CA MET A 1 -21.20 -8.40 99.27
C MET A 1 -20.62 -9.75 98.75
N LYS A 2 -21.27 -10.47 97.85
CA LYS A 2 -20.79 -11.77 97.31
C LYS A 2 -20.50 -11.81 95.80
N TRP A 3 -20.80 -10.75 95.03
CA TRP A 3 -20.61 -10.72 93.58
C TRP A 3 -19.27 -10.06 93.11
N LYS A 4 -18.62 -9.30 94.00
CA LYS A 4 -17.34 -8.67 93.70
C LYS A 4 -16.17 -9.64 93.59
N TYR A 5 -16.25 -10.75 94.29
CA TYR A 5 -15.19 -11.75 94.31
C TYR A 5 -15.28 -12.76 93.17
N LEU A 6 -16.48 -12.87 92.52
CA LEU A 6 -16.67 -13.73 91.37
C LEU A 6 -15.98 -13.12 90.11
N TYR A 7 -16.01 -11.79 89.98
CA TYR A 7 -15.33 -11.11 88.88
C TYR A 7 -13.83 -11.17 88.99
N ILE A 8 -13.28 -11.12 90.19
CA ILE A 8 -11.81 -11.23 90.39
C ILE A 8 -11.35 -12.65 90.07
N TRP A 9 -12.13 -13.65 90.36
CA TRP A 9 -11.82 -15.06 90.05
C TRP A 9 -11.93 -15.34 88.54
N LEU A 10 -12.88 -14.72 87.86
CA LEU A 10 -13.08 -14.84 86.41
C LEU A 10 -11.96 -14.12 85.63
N ILE A 11 -11.45 -12.97 86.13
CA ILE A 11 -10.31 -12.26 85.55
C ILE A 11 -8.99 -12.99 85.79
N GLY A 12 -8.85 -13.69 86.97
CA GLY A 12 -7.68 -14.49 87.22
C GLY A 12 -7.60 -15.74 86.33
N LEU A 13 -8.71 -16.33 85.89
CA LEU A 13 -8.75 -17.49 85.01
C LEU A 13 -8.47 -17.12 83.53
N LEU A 14 -8.64 -15.84 83.19
CA LEU A 14 -8.33 -15.33 81.84
C LEU A 14 -6.80 -14.97 81.74
N ALA A 15 -6.06 -14.85 82.84
CA ALA A 15 -4.65 -14.48 82.82
C ALA A 15 -3.72 -15.69 82.82
N ILE A 16 -4.22 -16.94 82.88
CA ILE A 16 -3.37 -18.16 82.86
C ILE A 16 -3.39 -18.82 81.49
N GLY A 17 -3.91 -18.11 80.46
CA GLY A 17 -3.90 -18.57 79.08
C GLY A 17 -2.77 -18.01 78.21
N CYS A 18 -1.61 -17.67 78.82
CA CYS A 18 -0.40 -17.68 78.03
C CYS A 18 -0.02 -19.17 77.88
N PHE A 19 -0.57 -19.81 76.94
CA PHE A 19 0.10 -20.93 76.30
C PHE A 19 1.40 -20.35 75.71
N ASP A 20 2.52 -20.67 76.30
CA ASP A 20 3.76 -20.74 75.55
C ASP A 20 3.49 -21.78 74.44
N ASP A 21 3.13 -21.30 73.32
CA ASP A 21 3.08 -22.10 72.09
C ASP A 21 4.56 -22.34 71.71
N ASP A 22 5.16 -23.33 72.39
CA ASP A 22 6.44 -23.92 72.04
C ASP A 22 6.33 -24.77 70.77
N THR A 23 5.33 -24.49 69.90
CA THR A 23 5.42 -24.92 68.56
C THR A 23 6.48 -24.02 67.89
N THR A 24 7.71 -24.33 68.06
CA THR A 24 8.72 -24.14 67.03
C THR A 24 8.37 -25.07 65.90
N VAL A 25 7.25 -24.72 65.20
CA VAL A 25 7.08 -25.15 63.85
C VAL A 25 8.31 -24.57 63.15
N ASP A 26 9.18 -25.45 62.70
CA ASP A 26 10.22 -25.05 61.74
C ASP A 26 9.52 -24.28 60.67
N THR A 27 9.56 -22.95 60.75
CA THR A 27 8.97 -22.10 59.73
C THR A 27 9.77 -22.38 58.47
N VAL A 28 9.19 -23.23 57.63
CA VAL A 28 9.75 -23.51 56.32
C VAL A 28 9.89 -22.16 55.64
N ARG A 29 11.10 -21.66 55.55
CA ARG A 29 11.39 -20.40 54.86
C ARG A 29 11.06 -20.61 53.38
N ILE A 30 10.05 -19.87 52.94
CA ILE A 30 9.60 -19.91 51.55
C ILE A 30 10.64 -19.22 50.71
N SER A 31 11.17 -19.90 49.70
CA SER A 31 12.01 -19.29 48.68
C SER A 31 11.15 -18.53 47.70
N GLU A 32 10.97 -17.24 47.96
CA GLU A 32 10.20 -16.36 47.12
C GLU A 32 10.97 -16.03 45.83
N ILE A 33 10.25 -16.12 44.68
CA ILE A 33 10.77 -15.71 43.40
C ILE A 33 10.39 -14.24 43.14
N ALA A 34 11.36 -13.47 42.69
CA ALA A 34 11.12 -12.12 42.14
C ALA A 34 11.69 -12.01 40.74
N ILE A 35 10.94 -11.32 39.87
CA ILE A 35 11.38 -10.96 38.52
C ILE A 35 11.61 -9.45 38.51
N ASP A 36 12.80 -9.01 38.11
CA ASP A 36 13.09 -7.59 37.88
C ASP A 36 12.40 -7.11 36.60
N THR A 37 11.13 -6.72 36.74
CA THR A 37 10.31 -6.21 35.64
C THR A 37 10.71 -4.79 35.22
N ASN A 38 11.52 -4.05 35.99
CA ASN A 38 11.96 -2.70 35.61
C ASN A 38 13.04 -2.74 34.53
N SER A 39 13.80 -3.83 34.47
CA SER A 39 14.83 -4.05 33.43
C SER A 39 14.28 -4.74 32.17
N LEU A 40 12.98 -5.07 32.13
CA LEU A 40 12.31 -5.70 31.01
C LEU A 40 11.36 -4.71 30.33
N GLN A 41 11.18 -4.87 29.03
CA GLN A 41 10.29 -4.00 28.23
C GLN A 41 8.83 -4.46 28.36
N LYS A 42 7.91 -3.52 28.59
CA LYS A 42 6.47 -3.83 28.63
C LYS A 42 5.86 -4.08 27.24
N GLU A 43 6.54 -3.68 26.19
CA GLU A 43 6.11 -3.84 24.80
C GLU A 43 7.33 -4.13 23.91
N TYR A 44 7.22 -5.15 23.07
CA TYR A 44 8.23 -5.52 22.07
C TYR A 44 7.62 -5.36 20.69
N ASN A 45 8.38 -4.76 19.78
CA ASN A 45 8.00 -4.60 18.38
C ASN A 45 8.91 -5.46 17.50
N ARG A 46 8.32 -6.25 16.65
CA ARG A 46 9.00 -7.05 15.60
C ARG A 46 8.23 -6.94 14.29
N ASP A 47 8.93 -7.01 13.21
CA ASP A 47 8.28 -7.18 11.91
C ASP A 47 8.01 -8.68 11.66
N LYS A 48 7.04 -8.97 10.80
CA LYS A 48 6.78 -10.33 10.31
C LYS A 48 8.07 -10.95 9.78
N ASN A 49 8.25 -12.24 10.02
CA ASN A 49 9.46 -13.04 9.69
C ASN A 49 10.70 -12.69 10.54
N GLN A 50 10.59 -11.83 11.54
CA GLN A 50 11.65 -11.67 12.55
C GLN A 50 11.41 -12.62 13.73
N THR A 51 12.48 -12.87 14.51
CA THR A 51 12.40 -13.66 15.74
C THR A 51 12.52 -12.75 16.96
N LEU A 52 11.61 -12.89 17.94
CA LEU A 52 11.80 -12.33 19.28
C LEU A 52 12.50 -13.35 20.15
N VAL A 53 13.59 -12.96 20.79
CA VAL A 53 14.32 -13.79 21.77
C VAL A 53 14.34 -13.06 23.11
N ILE A 54 13.90 -13.74 24.18
CA ILE A 54 13.97 -13.22 25.56
C ILE A 54 14.52 -14.31 26.46
N ASP A 55 15.69 -14.10 27.02
CA ASP A 55 16.19 -14.88 28.16
C ASP A 55 15.72 -14.22 29.45
N ILE A 56 14.87 -14.92 30.22
CA ILE A 56 14.33 -14.39 31.46
C ILE A 56 15.26 -14.68 32.65
N THR A 57 16.21 -15.60 32.56
CA THR A 57 17.02 -16.08 33.65
C THR A 57 17.82 -14.98 34.35
N PRO A 58 18.44 -13.98 33.68
CA PRO A 58 19.17 -12.91 34.33
C PRO A 58 18.32 -11.99 35.23
N TYR A 59 17.02 -12.00 35.04
CA TYR A 59 16.07 -11.12 35.74
C TYR A 59 15.36 -11.82 36.90
N VAL A 60 15.62 -13.12 37.12
CA VAL A 60 14.98 -13.94 38.17
C VAL A 60 15.91 -14.07 39.37
N THR A 61 15.38 -13.80 40.55
CA THR A 61 16.07 -14.00 41.81
C THR A 61 15.23 -14.84 42.78
N GLN A 62 15.89 -15.59 43.66
CA GLN A 62 15.28 -16.33 44.74
C GLN A 62 15.82 -15.78 46.08
N LYS A 63 14.95 -15.58 47.05
CA LYS A 63 15.28 -14.83 48.26
C LYS A 63 16.09 -15.63 49.31
N GLU A 64 15.68 -16.87 49.57
CA GLU A 64 16.23 -17.65 50.69
C GLU A 64 17.13 -18.80 50.25
N LYS A 65 16.75 -19.50 49.18
CA LYS A 65 17.43 -20.67 48.68
C LYS A 65 17.22 -20.83 47.19
N ASP A 66 18.26 -21.18 46.48
CA ASP A 66 18.16 -21.49 45.04
C ASP A 66 17.57 -22.90 44.87
N LEU A 67 16.35 -22.95 44.39
CA LEU A 67 15.60 -24.15 44.06
C LEU A 67 15.50 -24.28 42.54
N PRO A 68 15.29 -25.51 42.02
CA PRO A 68 15.04 -25.69 40.62
C PRO A 68 13.86 -24.84 40.13
N LEU A 69 14.06 -24.10 39.02
CA LEU A 69 13.06 -23.26 38.40
C LEU A 69 12.39 -23.97 37.27
N THR A 70 11.09 -23.73 37.13
CA THR A 70 10.27 -24.13 35.98
C THR A 70 9.71 -22.87 35.31
N PHE A 71 9.57 -22.89 34.01
CA PHE A 71 9.11 -21.78 33.21
C PHE A 71 7.87 -22.19 32.44
N GLN A 72 6.97 -21.24 32.22
CA GLN A 72 5.83 -21.41 31.37
C GLN A 72 5.55 -20.07 30.68
N TRP A 73 5.69 -20.06 29.37
CA TRP A 73 5.30 -18.94 28.53
C TRP A 73 3.94 -19.18 27.92
N ASP A 74 3.09 -18.18 28.00
CA ASP A 74 1.79 -18.16 27.33
C ASP A 74 1.79 -17.01 26.29
N MET A 75 1.26 -17.28 25.11
CA MET A 75 0.98 -16.32 24.05
C MET A 75 -0.51 -16.34 23.77
N ASP A 76 -1.16 -15.18 23.78
CA ASP A 76 -2.61 -15.05 23.63
C ASP A 76 -3.38 -16.01 24.56
N TYR A 77 -2.93 -16.08 25.84
CA TYR A 77 -3.50 -16.94 26.90
C TYR A 77 -3.40 -18.44 26.64
N LYS A 78 -2.61 -18.89 25.68
CA LYS A 78 -2.35 -20.30 25.38
C LYS A 78 -0.90 -20.64 25.69
N PHE A 79 -0.68 -21.86 26.17
CA PHE A 79 0.68 -22.36 26.38
C PHE A 79 1.49 -22.26 25.10
N TYR A 80 2.70 -21.70 25.20
CA TYR A 80 3.62 -21.50 24.08
C TYR A 80 4.95 -22.25 24.25
N SER A 81 5.61 -22.13 25.42
CA SER A 81 6.91 -22.74 25.69
C SER A 81 7.15 -22.93 27.19
N ASP A 82 8.01 -23.91 27.54
CA ASP A 82 8.49 -24.17 28.91
C ASP A 82 9.99 -23.87 29.07
N SER A 83 10.63 -23.30 28.09
CA SER A 83 12.05 -22.93 28.10
C SER A 83 12.30 -21.69 28.94
N SER A 84 13.50 -21.58 29.55
CA SER A 84 13.95 -20.33 30.19
C SER A 84 14.22 -19.21 29.18
N VAL A 85 14.49 -19.57 27.91
CA VAL A 85 14.65 -18.65 26.80
C VAL A 85 13.45 -18.77 25.87
N LEU A 86 12.72 -17.67 25.71
CA LEU A 86 11.61 -17.57 24.75
C LEU A 86 12.16 -17.32 23.35
N TYR A 87 11.68 -18.08 22.37
CA TYR A 87 11.87 -17.83 20.94
C TYR A 87 10.49 -17.73 20.30
N VAL A 88 10.13 -16.57 19.74
CA VAL A 88 8.88 -16.40 18.97
C VAL A 88 9.24 -16.11 17.54
N ASP A 89 8.84 -16.98 16.65
CA ASP A 89 8.87 -16.72 15.21
C ASP A 89 7.62 -15.91 14.84
N CYS A 90 7.82 -14.64 14.48
CA CYS A 90 6.76 -13.65 14.28
C CYS A 90 6.11 -13.82 12.90
N GLN A 91 5.15 -14.73 12.75
CA GLN A 91 4.48 -15.01 11.47
C GLN A 91 3.16 -14.27 11.30
N ASP A 92 2.36 -14.16 12.34
CA ASP A 92 1.02 -13.58 12.30
C ASP A 92 1.04 -12.11 12.73
N LEU A 93 0.50 -11.22 11.88
CA LEU A 93 0.39 -9.81 12.21
C LEU A 93 -0.59 -9.58 13.35
N GLY A 94 -0.24 -8.71 14.29
CA GLY A 94 -1.15 -8.36 15.38
C GLY A 94 -0.44 -7.96 16.66
N THR A 95 -1.24 -7.85 17.72
CA THR A 95 -0.76 -7.59 19.09
C THR A 95 -1.13 -8.75 19.98
N PHE A 96 -0.14 -9.42 20.52
CA PHE A 96 -0.29 -10.61 21.32
C PHE A 96 0.08 -10.33 22.78
N PRO A 97 -0.84 -10.55 23.74
CA PRO A 97 -0.48 -10.55 25.15
C PRO A 97 0.42 -11.76 25.44
N MET A 98 1.54 -11.49 26.08
CA MET A 98 2.54 -12.47 26.46
C MET A 98 2.66 -12.52 27.95
N ARG A 99 2.85 -13.71 28.52
CA ARG A 99 3.09 -13.90 29.94
C ARG A 99 4.10 -15.01 30.16
N VAL A 100 5.06 -14.80 31.06
CA VAL A 100 5.85 -15.88 31.64
C VAL A 100 5.49 -16.07 33.11
N LYS A 101 5.31 -17.30 33.49
CA LYS A 101 5.29 -17.77 34.90
C LYS A 101 6.60 -18.46 35.19
N VAL A 102 7.31 -18.00 36.21
CA VAL A 102 8.49 -18.65 36.75
C VAL A 102 8.11 -19.23 38.11
N SER A 103 8.37 -20.50 38.33
CA SER A 103 7.97 -21.20 39.57
C SER A 103 9.09 -22.03 40.13
N ASN A 104 9.13 -22.16 41.46
CA ASN A 104 9.83 -23.22 42.20
C ASN A 104 8.80 -24.00 43.06
N GLU A 105 9.24 -24.90 43.92
CA GLU A 105 8.34 -25.67 44.79
C GLU A 105 7.60 -24.82 45.83
N HIS A 106 8.02 -23.56 46.06
CA HIS A 106 7.51 -22.70 47.13
C HIS A 106 6.66 -21.53 46.58
N SER A 107 7.00 -20.99 45.43
CA SER A 107 6.38 -19.74 44.95
C SER A 107 6.37 -19.63 43.42
N SER A 108 5.64 -18.63 42.91
CA SER A 108 5.63 -18.27 41.51
C SER A 108 5.63 -16.77 41.34
N ALA A 109 6.34 -16.29 40.31
CA ALA A 109 6.30 -14.89 39.87
C ALA A 109 5.89 -14.82 38.39
N PHE A 110 5.35 -13.68 37.99
CA PHE A 110 4.84 -13.46 36.64
C PHE A 110 5.44 -12.19 36.07
N TYR A 111 5.66 -12.22 34.74
CA TYR A 111 5.93 -11.04 33.94
C TYR A 111 5.04 -11.06 32.71
N GLU A 112 4.40 -9.91 32.45
CA GLU A 112 3.47 -9.72 31.35
C GLU A 112 3.94 -8.58 30.46
N PHE A 113 3.82 -8.76 29.15
CA PHE A 113 4.15 -7.76 28.13
C PHE A 113 3.30 -7.95 26.89
N LYS A 114 3.40 -7.01 25.94
CA LYS A 114 2.78 -7.13 24.63
C LYS A 114 3.84 -7.35 23.56
N LEU A 115 3.57 -8.26 22.66
CA LEU A 115 4.32 -8.42 21.42
C LEU A 115 3.51 -7.86 20.25
N HIS A 116 4.04 -6.83 19.61
CA HIS A 116 3.49 -6.26 18.39
C HIS A 116 4.26 -6.83 17.21
N ILE A 117 3.58 -7.59 16.35
CA ILE A 117 4.10 -8.09 15.09
C ILE A 117 3.56 -7.22 13.98
N ASN A 118 4.43 -6.39 13.40
CA ASN A 118 4.09 -5.37 12.43
C ASN A 118 4.29 -5.87 11.00
N SER A 119 3.58 -5.24 10.06
CA SER A 119 3.86 -5.41 8.64
C SER A 119 5.17 -4.72 8.27
N PRO A 120 6.08 -5.38 7.56
CA PRO A 120 7.25 -4.72 6.98
C PRO A 120 6.88 -3.81 5.80
N TYR A 121 5.72 -4.02 5.17
CA TYR A 121 5.30 -3.38 3.93
C TYR A 121 4.05 -2.50 4.09
N GLU A 122 3.79 -1.90 5.22
CA GLU A 122 2.52 -1.22 5.51
C GLU A 122 2.36 0.09 4.74
N GLU A 123 3.39 0.95 4.76
CA GLU A 123 3.40 2.25 4.08
C GLU A 123 4.76 2.51 3.42
N GLY A 124 4.75 3.02 2.19
CA GLY A 124 5.97 3.33 1.47
C GLY A 124 5.86 3.24 -0.04
N LEU A 125 7.00 3.31 -0.70
CA LEU A 125 7.12 3.31 -2.15
C LEU A 125 7.26 1.88 -2.67
N THR A 126 6.37 1.50 -3.57
CA THR A 126 6.35 0.18 -4.22
C THR A 126 6.71 0.35 -5.70
N VAL A 127 7.64 -0.47 -6.19
CA VAL A 127 8.11 -0.45 -7.58
C VAL A 127 7.93 -1.83 -8.19
N LEU A 128 7.13 -1.90 -9.24
CA LEU A 128 7.03 -3.06 -10.11
C LEU A 128 7.98 -2.87 -11.30
N SER A 129 8.80 -3.85 -11.60
CA SER A 129 9.81 -3.78 -12.68
C SER A 129 9.94 -5.08 -13.44
N GLU A 130 10.52 -5.02 -14.65
CA GLU A 130 10.70 -6.13 -15.57
C GLU A 130 12.15 -6.24 -16.02
N SER A 131 12.73 -7.44 -15.90
CA SER A 131 14.05 -7.75 -16.44
C SER A 131 14.04 -8.00 -17.95
N GLY A 132 15.22 -8.09 -18.56
CA GLY A 132 15.34 -8.35 -19.99
C GLY A 132 14.78 -9.70 -20.46
N ASP A 133 14.62 -10.68 -19.57
CA ASP A 133 13.98 -11.98 -19.85
C ASP A 133 12.47 -11.98 -19.51
N GLY A 134 11.93 -10.84 -19.08
CA GLY A 134 10.53 -10.65 -18.68
C GLY A 134 10.25 -10.96 -17.20
N THR A 135 11.21 -11.41 -16.42
CA THR A 135 11.00 -11.69 -14.99
C THR A 135 10.58 -10.42 -14.26
N GLY A 136 9.42 -10.48 -13.59
CA GLY A 136 8.92 -9.38 -12.79
C GLY A 136 9.59 -9.32 -11.42
N MET A 137 9.84 -8.12 -10.92
CA MET A 137 10.33 -7.87 -9.56
C MET A 137 9.49 -6.81 -8.87
N LEU A 138 9.17 -7.04 -7.60
CA LEU A 138 8.56 -6.06 -6.72
C LEU A 138 9.60 -5.61 -5.70
N SER A 139 9.86 -4.32 -5.66
CA SER A 139 10.71 -3.68 -4.67
C SER A 139 9.89 -2.75 -3.79
N PHE A 140 10.29 -2.60 -2.54
CA PHE A 140 9.59 -1.78 -1.58
C PHE A 140 10.55 -0.97 -0.72
N MET A 141 10.22 0.30 -0.49
CA MET A 141 10.92 1.18 0.42
C MET A 141 9.95 1.69 1.49
N ARG A 142 10.20 1.31 2.73
CA ARG A 142 9.33 1.63 3.86
C ARG A 142 9.41 3.09 4.24
N GLN A 143 8.25 3.70 4.51
CA GLN A 143 8.16 4.99 5.20
C GLN A 143 8.36 4.75 6.71
N MET A 144 9.38 5.39 7.29
CA MET A 144 9.65 5.31 8.72
C MET A 144 8.77 6.31 9.50
N ALA A 145 8.58 6.05 10.80
CA ALA A 145 7.70 6.85 11.65
C ALA A 145 8.12 8.34 11.79
N ASP A 146 9.38 8.64 11.56
CA ASP A 146 9.96 9.98 11.56
C ASP A 146 9.85 10.71 10.20
N GLY A 147 9.18 10.08 9.23
CA GLY A 147 9.03 10.60 7.88
C GLY A 147 10.23 10.32 6.97
N ILE A 148 11.27 9.67 7.47
CA ILE A 148 12.44 9.29 6.66
C ILE A 148 12.09 8.02 5.87
N MET A 149 12.53 7.98 4.61
CA MET A 149 12.43 6.77 3.81
C MET A 149 13.55 5.80 4.18
N GLY A 150 13.19 4.51 4.25
CA GLY A 150 14.16 3.44 4.48
C GLY A 150 14.97 3.08 3.23
N ASN A 151 15.68 1.97 3.29
CA ASN A 151 16.29 1.39 2.11
C ASN A 151 15.27 0.56 1.32
N PHE A 152 15.54 0.35 0.02
CA PHE A 152 14.76 -0.59 -0.77
C PHE A 152 15.08 -2.03 -0.38
N GLU A 153 14.02 -2.81 -0.17
CA GLU A 153 14.05 -4.26 -0.22
C GLU A 153 13.67 -4.68 -1.64
N THR A 154 14.47 -5.50 -2.27
CA THR A 154 14.22 -6.05 -3.62
C THR A 154 13.62 -7.46 -3.53
N HIS A 155 13.04 -7.95 -4.63
CA HIS A 155 12.46 -9.31 -4.71
C HIS A 155 11.37 -9.62 -3.67
N CYS A 156 10.68 -8.60 -3.14
CA CYS A 156 9.69 -8.76 -2.07
C CYS A 156 8.58 -9.77 -2.42
N LEU A 157 8.18 -9.87 -3.70
CA LEU A 157 7.15 -10.80 -4.11
C LEU A 157 7.62 -12.27 -4.01
N THR A 158 8.78 -12.59 -4.54
CA THR A 158 9.32 -13.97 -4.51
C THR A 158 9.79 -14.38 -3.12
N MET A 159 10.32 -13.46 -2.33
CA MET A 159 10.73 -13.72 -0.95
C MET A 159 9.55 -14.10 -0.04
N ASN A 160 8.39 -13.47 -0.23
CA ASN A 160 7.21 -13.75 0.57
C ASN A 160 6.30 -14.86 0.00
N ASN A 161 6.67 -15.44 -1.16
CA ASN A 161 5.94 -16.54 -1.80
C ASN A 161 6.90 -17.64 -2.27
N PRO A 162 7.59 -18.32 -1.34
CA PRO A 162 8.53 -19.34 -1.70
C PRO A 162 7.85 -20.52 -2.41
N GLY A 163 8.35 -20.87 -3.61
CA GLY A 163 7.79 -21.93 -4.43
C GLY A 163 6.71 -21.50 -5.42
N GLU A 164 6.18 -20.28 -5.33
CA GLU A 164 5.26 -19.73 -6.32
C GLU A 164 6.01 -19.21 -7.55
N VAL A 165 5.42 -19.41 -8.72
CA VAL A 165 5.94 -18.94 -10.00
C VAL A 165 5.00 -17.90 -10.56
N PHE A 166 5.45 -16.66 -10.63
CA PHE A 166 4.70 -15.55 -11.22
C PHE A 166 4.94 -15.49 -12.74
N PRO A 167 3.95 -15.05 -13.53
CA PRO A 167 4.12 -14.88 -14.97
C PRO A 167 5.20 -13.85 -15.30
N LYS A 168 5.60 -13.83 -16.56
CA LYS A 168 6.54 -12.84 -17.09
C LYS A 168 5.83 -11.59 -17.58
N SER A 169 6.61 -10.51 -17.71
CA SER A 169 6.19 -9.22 -18.28
C SER A 169 5.00 -8.60 -17.55
N PRO A 170 5.23 -8.10 -16.31
CA PRO A 170 4.21 -7.38 -15.57
C PRO A 170 3.76 -6.14 -16.34
N THR A 171 2.46 -5.87 -16.35
CA THR A 171 1.85 -4.77 -17.11
C THR A 171 1.33 -3.64 -16.26
N ASP A 172 0.70 -3.95 -15.12
CA ASP A 172 0.15 -2.93 -14.22
C ASP A 172 0.13 -3.42 -12.77
N MET A 173 0.07 -2.47 -11.87
CA MET A 173 -0.05 -2.67 -10.43
C MET A 173 -1.00 -1.64 -9.85
N ALA A 174 -1.99 -2.08 -9.09
CA ALA A 174 -2.96 -1.22 -8.44
C ALA A 174 -3.29 -1.69 -7.03
N LYS A 175 -3.57 -0.76 -6.10
CA LYS A 175 -3.96 -1.06 -4.71
C LYS A 175 -5.45 -0.83 -4.53
N ARG A 176 -6.09 -1.71 -3.76
CA ARG A 176 -7.45 -1.53 -3.26
C ARG A 176 -7.53 -2.06 -1.84
N LEU A 177 -7.86 -1.20 -0.89
CA LEU A 177 -7.91 -1.57 0.53
C LEU A 177 -6.61 -2.25 0.99
N SER A 178 -6.70 -3.47 1.52
CA SER A 178 -5.57 -4.29 1.98
C SER A 178 -4.91 -5.12 0.88
N GLN A 179 -5.29 -4.96 -0.38
CA GLN A 179 -4.84 -5.80 -1.48
C GLN A 179 -4.09 -5.01 -2.55
N LEU A 180 -3.08 -5.65 -3.12
CA LEU A 180 -2.32 -5.21 -4.28
C LEU A 180 -2.63 -6.15 -5.43
N PHE A 181 -2.94 -5.61 -6.59
CA PHE A 181 -3.31 -6.35 -7.78
C PHE A 181 -2.21 -6.18 -8.82
N ILE A 182 -1.75 -7.29 -9.41
CA ILE A 182 -0.72 -7.28 -10.44
C ILE A 182 -1.24 -8.05 -11.65
N SER A 183 -1.07 -7.46 -12.84
CA SER A 183 -1.36 -8.09 -14.13
C SER A 183 -0.09 -8.32 -14.92
N TYR A 184 -0.13 -9.28 -15.84
CA TYR A 184 1.00 -9.68 -16.66
C TYR A 184 0.60 -9.80 -18.12
N LYS A 185 1.54 -9.55 -19.02
CA LYS A 185 1.34 -9.68 -20.47
C LYS A 185 1.09 -11.14 -20.84
N ASN A 186 0.13 -11.37 -21.72
CA ASN A 186 -0.26 -12.70 -22.20
C ASN A 186 -0.76 -13.65 -21.09
N ASP A 187 -1.10 -13.15 -19.92
CA ASP A 187 -1.69 -13.93 -18.83
C ASP A 187 -3.15 -13.48 -18.60
N PRO A 188 -4.14 -14.38 -18.74
CA PRO A 188 -5.55 -14.06 -18.55
C PRO A 188 -5.95 -14.05 -17.07
N SER A 189 -5.12 -13.46 -16.22
CA SER A 189 -5.30 -13.47 -14.78
C SER A 189 -4.93 -12.13 -14.13
N VAL A 190 -5.46 -11.90 -12.95
CA VAL A 190 -5.01 -10.85 -12.04
C VAL A 190 -4.58 -11.50 -10.72
N TYR A 191 -3.36 -11.23 -10.31
CA TYR A 191 -2.76 -11.74 -9.07
C TYR A 191 -3.10 -10.81 -7.93
N VAL A 192 -3.74 -11.36 -6.90
CA VAL A 192 -4.18 -10.62 -5.71
C VAL A 192 -3.21 -10.91 -4.59
N ILE A 193 -2.49 -9.88 -4.18
CA ILE A 193 -1.42 -9.92 -3.19
C ILE A 193 -1.89 -9.18 -1.93
N ASN A 194 -1.62 -9.71 -0.75
CA ASN A 194 -1.81 -8.98 0.49
C ASN A 194 -0.90 -7.75 0.52
N ALA A 195 -1.46 -6.56 0.63
CA ALA A 195 -0.68 -5.33 0.57
C ALA A 195 0.24 -5.12 1.80
N LYS A 196 0.04 -5.88 2.89
CA LYS A 196 0.85 -5.77 4.10
C LYS A 196 1.97 -6.80 4.19
N THR A 197 1.82 -7.95 3.54
CA THR A 197 2.79 -9.06 3.63
C THR A 197 3.41 -9.42 2.29
N PHE A 198 2.85 -8.92 1.18
CA PHE A 198 3.16 -9.32 -0.19
C PHE A 198 3.00 -10.81 -0.47
N GLU A 199 2.22 -11.50 0.35
CA GLU A 199 1.83 -12.89 0.12
C GLU A 199 0.71 -12.97 -0.91
N LEU A 200 0.75 -13.98 -1.77
CA LEU A 200 -0.30 -14.27 -2.74
C LEU A 200 -1.56 -14.76 -2.02
N GLU A 201 -2.64 -14.02 -2.16
CA GLU A 201 -3.94 -14.38 -1.56
C GLU A 201 -4.83 -15.15 -2.56
N ASN A 202 -4.81 -14.72 -3.82
CA ASN A 202 -5.70 -15.29 -4.84
C ASN A 202 -5.19 -14.99 -6.25
N ILE A 203 -5.67 -15.76 -7.23
CA ILE A 203 -5.49 -15.50 -8.66
C ILE A 203 -6.88 -15.46 -9.28
N VAL A 204 -7.29 -14.29 -9.75
CA VAL A 204 -8.56 -14.09 -10.47
C VAL A 204 -8.39 -14.60 -11.88
N LYS A 205 -9.05 -15.70 -12.18
CA LYS A 205 -9.07 -16.35 -13.50
C LYS A 205 -10.49 -16.44 -14.00
N ALA A 206 -10.68 -16.26 -15.30
CA ALA A 206 -11.95 -16.48 -15.96
C ALA A 206 -11.71 -17.17 -17.32
N PRO A 207 -11.67 -18.52 -17.34
CA PRO A 207 -11.39 -19.29 -18.56
C PRO A 207 -12.39 -19.03 -19.70
N GLU A 208 -13.59 -18.59 -19.36
CA GLU A 208 -14.64 -18.19 -20.32
C GLU A 208 -14.33 -16.89 -21.06
N PHE A 209 -13.37 -16.10 -20.60
CA PHE A 209 -12.94 -14.82 -21.19
C PHE A 209 -11.53 -14.94 -21.78
N SER A 210 -11.39 -15.66 -22.88
CA SER A 210 -10.08 -15.93 -23.50
C SER A 210 -9.34 -14.68 -24.00
N ASP A 211 -10.03 -13.56 -24.14
CA ASP A 211 -9.51 -12.27 -24.54
C ASP A 211 -9.26 -11.32 -23.34
N PHE A 212 -9.36 -11.81 -22.12
CA PHE A 212 -8.97 -11.08 -20.92
C PHE A 212 -7.44 -11.10 -20.75
N LEU A 213 -6.79 -10.07 -21.24
CA LEU A 213 -5.34 -9.83 -21.10
C LEU A 213 -5.13 -8.44 -20.50
N PRO A 214 -5.24 -8.28 -19.17
CA PRO A 214 -5.31 -6.98 -18.54
C PRO A 214 -3.98 -6.23 -18.64
N VAL A 215 -4.05 -4.97 -19.11
CA VAL A 215 -2.90 -4.06 -19.23
C VAL A 215 -3.07 -2.78 -18.42
N ALA A 216 -4.28 -2.52 -17.93
CA ALA A 216 -4.56 -1.41 -17.01
C ALA A 216 -5.70 -1.78 -16.07
N MET A 217 -5.59 -1.36 -14.81
CA MET A 217 -6.59 -1.61 -13.77
C MET A 217 -6.95 -0.31 -13.07
N MET A 218 -8.25 -0.10 -12.84
CA MET A 218 -8.78 1.03 -12.06
C MET A 218 -9.59 0.46 -10.91
N LEU A 219 -9.04 0.58 -9.71
CA LEU A 219 -9.57 -0.03 -8.50
C LEU A 219 -9.97 1.07 -7.50
N PRO A 220 -11.26 1.22 -7.19
CA PRO A 220 -11.69 2.19 -6.18
C PRO A 220 -11.36 1.68 -4.77
N ASP A 221 -11.02 2.58 -3.86
CA ASP A 221 -10.77 2.27 -2.44
C ASP A 221 -12.03 1.85 -1.64
N ASN A 222 -13.06 1.42 -2.34
CA ASN A 222 -14.31 0.99 -1.75
C ASN A 222 -14.73 -0.36 -2.31
N ALA A 223 -14.82 -1.38 -1.45
CA ALA A 223 -15.20 -2.74 -1.83
C ALA A 223 -16.59 -2.85 -2.47
N ALA A 224 -17.52 -1.94 -2.13
CA ALA A 224 -18.87 -1.90 -2.72
C ALA A 224 -18.92 -1.36 -4.16
N ARG A 225 -17.77 -0.92 -4.72
CA ARG A 225 -17.68 -0.33 -6.07
C ARG A 225 -17.07 -1.32 -7.05
N THR A 226 -17.60 -1.33 -8.25
CA THR A 226 -17.04 -2.13 -9.35
C THR A 226 -15.67 -1.60 -9.73
N ALA A 227 -14.66 -2.45 -9.69
CA ALA A 227 -13.37 -2.20 -10.29
C ALA A 227 -13.42 -2.57 -11.78
N VAL A 228 -12.56 -1.97 -12.60
CA VAL A 228 -12.45 -2.30 -14.01
C VAL A 228 -11.04 -2.62 -14.43
N ALA A 229 -10.90 -3.54 -15.38
CA ALA A 229 -9.66 -3.82 -16.09
C ALA A 229 -9.87 -3.62 -17.58
N ILE A 230 -8.86 -3.04 -18.25
CA ILE A 230 -8.81 -2.89 -19.69
C ILE A 230 -7.82 -3.92 -20.24
N SER A 231 -8.30 -4.75 -21.16
CA SER A 231 -7.48 -5.73 -21.87
C SER A 231 -6.65 -5.08 -22.98
N GLU A 232 -5.61 -5.77 -23.43
CA GLU A 232 -4.72 -5.32 -24.51
C GLU A 232 -5.48 -4.94 -25.80
N ASN A 233 -6.56 -5.65 -26.09
CA ASN A 233 -7.45 -5.35 -27.23
C ASN A 233 -8.42 -4.18 -26.98
N GLY A 234 -8.32 -3.50 -25.86
CA GLY A 234 -9.20 -2.38 -25.48
C GLY A 234 -10.55 -2.79 -24.90
N LYS A 235 -10.85 -4.07 -24.74
CA LYS A 235 -12.07 -4.53 -24.08
C LYS A 235 -12.01 -4.30 -22.58
N VAL A 236 -13.11 -3.82 -22.01
CA VAL A 236 -13.22 -3.53 -20.57
C VAL A 236 -13.95 -4.65 -19.86
N TYR A 237 -13.44 -5.07 -18.73
CA TYR A 237 -14.04 -6.07 -17.85
C TYR A 237 -14.30 -5.49 -16.47
N ASN A 238 -15.41 -5.89 -15.86
CA ASN A 238 -15.68 -5.59 -14.47
C ASN A 238 -14.99 -6.62 -13.57
N LEU A 239 -14.30 -6.12 -12.56
CA LEU A 239 -13.75 -6.92 -11.48
C LEU A 239 -14.67 -6.75 -10.28
N ALA A 240 -15.73 -7.54 -10.20
CA ALA A 240 -16.69 -7.51 -9.11
C ALA A 240 -16.11 -8.22 -7.87
N SER A 241 -16.42 -7.72 -6.68
CA SER A 241 -15.95 -8.32 -5.43
C SER A 241 -16.95 -8.16 -4.31
N MET A 242 -17.17 -9.27 -3.56
CA MET A 242 -17.55 -9.15 -2.15
C MET A 242 -16.49 -9.77 -1.22
N GLU A 243 -15.85 -10.86 -1.56
CA GLU A 243 -14.79 -11.52 -0.79
C GLU A 243 -13.61 -12.02 -1.67
N GLY A 244 -13.59 -11.64 -2.92
CA GLY A 244 -12.58 -11.96 -3.93
C GLY A 244 -13.02 -11.36 -5.25
N LEU A 245 -12.07 -10.96 -6.10
CA LEU A 245 -12.44 -10.43 -7.40
C LEU A 245 -13.00 -11.55 -8.26
N ILE A 246 -14.13 -11.27 -8.89
CA ILE A 246 -14.76 -12.13 -9.91
C ILE A 246 -14.81 -11.32 -11.19
N LEU A 247 -14.30 -11.87 -12.26
CA LEU A 247 -14.39 -11.27 -13.58
C LEU A 247 -15.80 -11.42 -14.14
N THR A 248 -16.36 -10.32 -14.62
CA THR A 248 -17.68 -10.32 -15.27
C THR A 248 -17.66 -9.48 -16.54
N HIS A 249 -18.63 -9.72 -17.42
CA HIS A 249 -18.85 -8.89 -18.59
C HIS A 249 -19.21 -7.45 -18.21
N THR A 250 -18.85 -6.51 -19.06
CA THR A 250 -19.37 -5.13 -19.00
C THR A 250 -20.53 -4.94 -19.97
N THR A 251 -21.24 -3.83 -19.81
CA THR A 251 -22.22 -3.34 -20.77
C THR A 251 -21.58 -2.56 -21.93
N LEU A 252 -20.25 -2.38 -21.88
CA LEU A 252 -19.50 -1.66 -22.90
C LEU A 252 -19.32 -2.54 -24.13
N THR A 253 -19.64 -2.00 -25.31
CA THR A 253 -19.61 -2.72 -26.60
C THR A 253 -18.51 -2.25 -27.54
N SER A 254 -17.81 -1.16 -27.19
CA SER A 254 -16.71 -0.59 -27.98
C SER A 254 -15.37 -0.92 -27.35
N THR A 255 -14.28 -0.61 -28.03
CA THR A 255 -12.93 -0.73 -27.52
C THR A 255 -12.46 0.60 -26.93
N TYR A 256 -11.64 0.55 -25.88
CA TYR A 256 -11.22 1.71 -25.13
C TYR A 256 -9.71 1.80 -25.08
N SER A 257 -9.18 2.99 -24.84
CA SER A 257 -7.75 3.17 -24.66
C SER A 257 -7.27 2.39 -23.45
N SER A 258 -6.24 1.59 -23.65
CA SER A 258 -5.82 0.54 -22.73
C SER A 258 -4.94 1.00 -21.57
N VAL A 259 -4.41 2.21 -21.51
CA VAL A 259 -3.41 2.57 -20.50
C VAL A 259 -3.45 4.05 -20.16
N GLN A 260 -3.25 4.39 -18.86
CA GLN A 260 -2.91 5.72 -18.34
C GLN A 260 -3.80 6.90 -18.76
N HIS A 261 -4.80 6.67 -19.60
CA HIS A 261 -5.69 7.65 -20.19
C HIS A 261 -7.12 7.54 -19.65
N SER A 262 -7.30 6.79 -18.59
CA SER A 262 -8.56 6.66 -17.90
C SER A 262 -8.46 7.36 -16.56
N TYR A 263 -9.51 8.06 -16.19
CA TYR A 263 -9.61 8.82 -14.96
C TYR A 263 -10.75 8.28 -14.12
N PHE A 264 -10.54 8.22 -12.82
CA PHE A 264 -11.55 7.82 -11.86
C PHE A 264 -11.99 9.04 -11.03
N GLY A 265 -13.21 9.50 -11.22
CA GLY A 265 -13.77 10.65 -10.51
C GLY A 265 -14.15 10.33 -9.07
N GLY A 266 -13.63 11.12 -8.14
CA GLY A 266 -13.66 10.81 -6.72
C GLY A 266 -15.00 10.89 -5.96
N TYR A 267 -16.05 11.53 -6.49
CA TYR A 267 -17.36 11.64 -5.78
C TYR A 267 -18.36 10.58 -6.19
N ASN A 268 -18.48 10.36 -7.49
CA ASN A 268 -19.17 9.21 -8.06
C ASN A 268 -18.10 8.36 -8.72
N PRO A 269 -18.12 7.06 -8.56
CA PRO A 269 -17.11 6.19 -9.16
C PRO A 269 -17.40 6.05 -10.64
N TYR A 270 -17.08 7.07 -11.38
CA TYR A 270 -17.14 7.05 -12.80
C TYR A 270 -15.75 6.87 -13.37
N TYR A 271 -15.64 5.96 -14.33
CA TYR A 271 -14.46 5.77 -15.13
C TYR A 271 -14.61 6.58 -16.40
N TYR A 272 -13.68 7.47 -16.66
CA TYR A 272 -13.62 8.25 -17.86
C TYR A 272 -12.71 7.53 -18.85
N LEU A 273 -13.33 6.85 -19.82
CA LEU A 273 -12.65 6.00 -20.77
C LEU A 273 -12.68 6.67 -22.16
N TRP A 274 -11.56 6.63 -22.86
CA TRP A 274 -11.53 7.07 -24.24
C TRP A 274 -11.94 5.92 -25.16
N ASP A 275 -13.06 6.09 -25.84
CA ASP A 275 -13.54 5.16 -26.88
C ASP A 275 -12.76 5.39 -28.18
N VAL A 276 -11.93 4.42 -28.56
CA VAL A 276 -11.06 4.53 -29.74
C VAL A 276 -11.80 4.43 -31.06
N ASN A 277 -13.02 3.90 -31.06
CA ASN A 277 -13.83 3.79 -32.26
C ASN A 277 -14.68 5.04 -32.53
N GLN A 278 -15.12 5.70 -31.47
CA GLN A 278 -15.95 6.90 -31.53
C GLN A 278 -15.15 8.19 -31.33
N HIS A 279 -13.87 8.11 -31.02
CA HIS A 279 -12.99 9.25 -30.73
C HIS A 279 -13.60 10.23 -29.72
N THR A 280 -14.10 9.69 -28.60
CA THR A 280 -14.79 10.48 -27.58
C THR A 280 -14.63 9.86 -26.19
N ILE A 281 -15.02 10.61 -25.16
CA ILE A 281 -15.09 10.12 -23.79
C ILE A 281 -16.38 9.32 -23.57
N CYS A 282 -16.21 8.13 -23.03
CA CYS A 282 -17.24 7.34 -22.38
C CYS A 282 -17.11 7.49 -20.86
N TYR A 283 -18.20 7.77 -20.24
CA TYR A 283 -18.37 7.90 -18.81
C TYR A 283 -19.15 6.68 -18.30
N TYR A 284 -18.47 5.83 -17.54
CA TYR A 284 -18.92 4.51 -17.15
C TYR A 284 -18.92 4.35 -15.61
N ASN A 285 -20.01 3.85 -15.05
CA ASN A 285 -20.16 3.64 -13.60
C ASN A 285 -20.15 2.16 -13.17
N GLY A 286 -19.77 1.26 -14.05
CA GLY A 286 -19.85 -0.18 -13.84
C GLY A 286 -21.15 -0.82 -14.37
N TYR A 287 -22.17 -0.04 -14.64
CA TYR A 287 -23.48 -0.52 -15.10
C TYR A 287 -23.97 0.20 -16.36
N THR A 288 -23.77 1.51 -16.44
CA THR A 288 -24.22 2.34 -17.57
C THR A 288 -23.07 3.09 -18.19
N ALA A 289 -23.11 3.18 -19.52
CA ALA A 289 -22.20 3.97 -20.32
C ALA A 289 -22.91 5.21 -20.85
N ASN A 290 -22.27 6.37 -20.74
CA ASN A 290 -22.75 7.63 -21.28
C ASN A 290 -21.64 8.27 -22.10
N TYR A 291 -21.97 8.81 -23.25
CA TYR A 291 -21.01 9.43 -24.15
C TYR A 291 -21.17 10.93 -24.19
N CYS A 292 -20.06 11.66 -24.26
CA CYS A 292 -20.08 13.13 -24.33
C CYS A 292 -20.79 13.65 -25.60
N GLN A 293 -20.89 12.85 -26.61
CA GLN A 293 -21.49 13.24 -27.91
C GLN A 293 -23.02 13.37 -27.89
N GLU A 294 -23.70 13.05 -26.80
CA GLU A 294 -25.17 13.13 -26.71
C GLU A 294 -25.74 14.50 -27.15
N PHE A 295 -24.97 15.59 -26.94
CA PHE A 295 -25.36 16.97 -27.31
C PHE A 295 -24.49 17.59 -28.41
N GLY A 296 -23.81 16.78 -29.20
CA GLY A 296 -22.94 17.18 -30.30
C GLY A 296 -21.47 16.85 -30.04
N PRO A 297 -20.67 16.76 -31.11
CA PRO A 297 -19.27 16.37 -30.99
C PRO A 297 -18.45 17.48 -30.31
N ILE A 298 -17.69 17.11 -29.29
CA ILE A 298 -16.64 17.97 -28.70
C ILE A 298 -15.39 17.93 -29.59
N TRP A 299 -15.09 16.74 -30.10
CA TRP A 299 -13.94 16.46 -30.95
C TRP A 299 -14.40 16.21 -32.37
N ASN A 300 -13.99 17.10 -33.29
CA ASN A 300 -14.27 16.96 -34.72
C ASN A 300 -13.10 16.27 -35.42
N GLY A 301 -13.32 15.06 -35.93
CA GLY A 301 -12.30 14.26 -36.59
C GLY A 301 -11.80 13.11 -35.71
N ALA A 302 -10.82 12.37 -36.20
CA ALA A 302 -10.28 11.18 -35.56
C ALA A 302 -9.16 11.57 -34.54
N HIS A 303 -9.56 12.22 -33.47
CA HIS A 303 -8.65 12.53 -32.39
C HIS A 303 -8.17 11.24 -31.70
N GLU A 304 -6.88 11.20 -31.33
CA GLU A 304 -6.29 10.17 -30.52
C GLU A 304 -5.98 10.72 -29.11
N VAL A 305 -6.29 9.96 -28.05
CA VAL A 305 -6.03 10.40 -26.70
C VAL A 305 -4.54 10.30 -26.35
N ILE A 306 -4.01 11.35 -25.73
CA ILE A 306 -2.66 11.39 -25.16
C ILE A 306 -2.72 11.19 -23.65
N ALA A 307 -3.64 11.87 -22.97
CA ALA A 307 -3.81 11.78 -21.52
C ALA A 307 -5.22 12.21 -21.08
N ILE A 308 -5.68 11.63 -19.98
CA ILE A 308 -6.84 12.08 -19.22
C ILE A 308 -6.39 12.25 -17.78
N PHE A 309 -6.60 13.41 -17.18
CA PHE A 309 -6.15 13.68 -15.81
C PHE A 309 -7.01 14.72 -15.10
N GLU A 310 -6.98 14.67 -13.77
CA GLU A 310 -7.71 15.60 -12.91
C GLU A 310 -7.07 16.99 -12.91
N ASN A 311 -7.87 18.04 -13.06
CA ASN A 311 -7.39 19.43 -12.94
C ASN A 311 -7.55 19.94 -11.52
N GLU A 312 -8.80 19.81 -11.01
CA GLU A 312 -9.17 20.21 -9.66
C GLU A 312 -9.78 19.01 -8.98
N LYS A 313 -9.25 18.71 -7.78
CA LYS A 313 -9.72 17.53 -7.02
C LYS A 313 -11.24 17.44 -7.03
N LYS A 314 -11.75 16.34 -7.59
CA LYS A 314 -13.17 15.96 -7.60
C LYS A 314 -14.12 16.90 -8.37
N SER A 315 -13.63 17.87 -9.15
CA SER A 315 -14.50 18.82 -9.83
C SER A 315 -14.34 18.89 -11.33
N SER A 316 -13.14 18.74 -11.86
CA SER A 316 -12.87 18.83 -13.29
C SER A 316 -11.69 17.97 -13.73
N PHE A 317 -11.68 17.61 -15.00
CA PHE A 317 -10.59 16.88 -15.62
C PHE A 317 -10.27 17.42 -17.02
N THR A 318 -9.08 17.13 -17.50
CA THR A 318 -8.60 17.50 -18.83
C THR A 318 -8.35 16.26 -19.66
N VAL A 319 -8.72 16.35 -20.92
CA VAL A 319 -8.37 15.42 -21.98
C VAL A 319 -7.39 16.10 -22.92
N LEU A 320 -6.20 15.53 -23.07
CA LEU A 320 -5.28 15.88 -24.14
C LEU A 320 -5.45 14.90 -25.28
N THR A 321 -5.65 15.44 -26.49
CA THR A 321 -5.78 14.65 -27.70
C THR A 321 -4.83 15.15 -28.78
N GLU A 322 -4.48 14.27 -29.71
CA GLU A 322 -3.71 14.61 -30.91
C GLU A 322 -4.58 14.46 -32.15
N LEU A 323 -4.51 15.42 -33.07
CA LEU A 323 -5.09 15.35 -34.38
C LEU A 323 -4.12 15.96 -35.40
N ASN A 324 -3.67 15.19 -36.39
CA ASN A 324 -2.77 15.61 -37.45
C ASN A 324 -1.48 16.27 -36.97
N GLY A 325 -0.88 15.77 -35.89
CA GLY A 325 0.33 16.32 -35.26
C GLY A 325 0.09 17.53 -34.36
N GLU A 326 -1.16 17.92 -34.15
CA GLU A 326 -1.54 19.00 -33.25
C GLU A 326 -2.13 18.48 -31.96
N ILE A 327 -1.74 19.06 -30.83
CA ILE A 327 -2.28 18.69 -29.51
C ILE A 327 -3.40 19.65 -29.14
N TRP A 328 -4.50 19.07 -28.67
CA TRP A 328 -5.69 19.77 -28.23
C TRP A 328 -5.95 19.48 -26.76
N LYS A 329 -6.26 20.53 -26.00
CA LYS A 329 -6.68 20.46 -24.61
C LYS A 329 -8.18 20.69 -24.49
N THR A 330 -8.90 19.79 -23.86
CA THR A 330 -10.31 19.94 -23.55
C THR A 330 -10.53 19.76 -22.06
N SER A 331 -11.05 20.78 -21.39
CA SER A 331 -11.38 20.73 -19.95
C SER A 331 -12.88 20.48 -19.78
N LEU A 332 -13.22 19.52 -18.96
CA LEU A 332 -14.58 19.05 -18.70
C LEU A 332 -14.87 19.08 -17.19
N SER A 333 -16.13 19.31 -16.81
CA SER A 333 -16.57 19.05 -15.45
C SER A 333 -16.65 17.55 -15.18
N ASN A 334 -16.60 17.13 -13.92
CA ASN A 334 -16.71 15.73 -13.53
C ASN A 334 -18.10 15.13 -13.79
N THR A 335 -19.12 15.95 -14.02
CA THR A 335 -20.46 15.50 -14.40
C THR A 335 -20.62 15.38 -15.90
N ILE A 336 -19.69 15.94 -16.68
CA ILE A 336 -19.69 16.03 -18.14
C ILE A 336 -20.82 16.91 -18.70
N TYR A 337 -21.99 16.88 -18.08
CA TYR A 337 -23.18 17.55 -18.58
C TYR A 337 -23.53 18.82 -17.80
N LYS A 338 -23.98 19.86 -18.50
CA LYS A 338 -24.71 20.98 -17.93
C LYS A 338 -26.10 20.53 -17.55
N LEU A 339 -26.53 20.90 -16.36
CA LEU A 339 -27.89 20.63 -15.88
C LEU A 339 -28.66 21.95 -15.77
N ASN A 340 -29.97 21.92 -16.10
CA ASN A 340 -30.90 23.02 -15.81
C ASN A 340 -31.38 22.93 -14.33
N GLU A 341 -32.26 23.87 -13.93
CA GLU A 341 -32.85 23.93 -12.60
C GLU A 341 -33.65 22.67 -12.22
N ASN A 342 -34.09 21.90 -13.19
CA ASN A 342 -34.82 20.65 -13.01
C ASN A 342 -33.94 19.41 -13.11
N TYR A 343 -32.61 19.56 -13.05
CA TYR A 343 -31.62 18.47 -13.18
C TYR A 343 -31.66 17.73 -14.52
N GLN A 344 -32.17 18.37 -15.57
CA GLN A 344 -32.16 17.80 -16.92
C GLN A 344 -30.87 18.19 -17.63
N LYS A 345 -30.30 17.25 -18.36
CA LYS A 345 -29.11 17.47 -19.21
C LYS A 345 -29.47 18.41 -20.35
N ILE A 346 -28.75 19.52 -20.50
CA ILE A 346 -28.97 20.55 -21.55
C ILE A 346 -27.77 20.79 -22.44
N GLY A 347 -26.66 20.09 -22.22
CA GLY A 347 -25.43 20.21 -23.00
C GLY A 347 -24.24 19.56 -22.29
N VAL A 348 -23.09 19.59 -22.94
CA VAL A 348 -21.81 19.17 -22.35
C VAL A 348 -21.20 20.35 -21.58
N ASP A 349 -20.73 20.12 -20.37
CA ASP A 349 -20.05 21.11 -19.55
C ASP A 349 -18.55 21.10 -19.83
N TYR A 350 -18.15 21.52 -20.99
CA TYR A 350 -16.75 21.81 -21.28
C TYR A 350 -16.46 23.30 -21.10
N ARG A 351 -15.33 23.57 -20.45
CA ARG A 351 -14.93 24.94 -20.11
C ARG A 351 -14.02 25.54 -21.19
N ASP A 352 -13.27 24.68 -21.87
CA ASP A 352 -12.22 25.11 -22.79
C ASP A 352 -11.87 24.01 -23.79
N VAL A 353 -11.77 24.37 -25.05
CA VAL A 353 -11.23 23.52 -26.14
C VAL A 353 -10.22 24.37 -26.90
N GLN A 354 -8.96 24.11 -26.69
CA GLN A 354 -7.91 24.92 -27.32
C GLN A 354 -6.76 24.07 -27.85
N ARG A 355 -6.15 24.54 -28.92
CA ARG A 355 -4.90 24.01 -29.42
C ARG A 355 -3.76 24.39 -28.49
N VAL A 356 -2.88 23.43 -28.21
CA VAL A 356 -1.67 23.64 -27.42
C VAL A 356 -0.46 23.45 -28.33
N ILE A 357 0.43 24.44 -28.35
CA ILE A 357 1.67 24.38 -29.12
C ILE A 357 2.65 23.45 -28.38
N ALA A 358 3.07 22.38 -29.03
CA ALA A 358 4.01 21.40 -28.48
C ALA A 358 5.32 21.37 -29.27
N ASN A 359 6.44 21.50 -28.55
CA ASN A 359 7.76 21.27 -29.09
C ASN A 359 8.74 20.93 -27.93
N PRO A 360 9.22 19.70 -27.79
CA PRO A 360 8.85 18.51 -28.58
C PRO A 360 7.39 18.07 -28.37
N VAL A 361 6.86 17.32 -29.31
CA VAL A 361 5.48 16.82 -29.23
C VAL A 361 5.36 15.79 -28.13
N LEU A 362 4.45 16.02 -27.16
CA LEU A 362 4.08 15.04 -26.14
C LEU A 362 3.39 13.84 -26.79
N LYS A 363 3.87 12.63 -26.46
CA LYS A 363 3.32 11.39 -27.01
C LYS A 363 2.49 10.64 -25.97
N LYS A 364 1.67 9.72 -26.47
CA LYS A 364 0.86 8.82 -25.66
C LYS A 364 1.72 7.96 -24.72
N GLU A 365 2.87 7.48 -25.21
CA GLU A 365 3.76 6.56 -24.51
C GLU A 365 4.64 7.28 -23.47
N ASP A 366 4.81 8.59 -23.57
CA ASP A 366 5.66 9.33 -22.65
C ASP A 366 5.17 9.14 -21.21
N PRO A 367 6.03 8.78 -20.25
CA PRO A 367 5.68 8.72 -18.83
C PRO A 367 5.16 10.08 -18.36
N LYS A 368 4.04 10.06 -17.64
CA LYS A 368 3.43 11.32 -17.18
C LYS A 368 2.67 11.15 -15.88
N VAL A 369 2.64 12.22 -15.09
CA VAL A 369 1.84 12.32 -13.87
C VAL A 369 1.30 13.74 -13.71
N ALA A 370 0.03 13.84 -13.34
CA ALA A 370 -0.64 15.12 -13.12
C ALA A 370 -0.55 15.54 -11.64
N SER A 371 -0.49 16.85 -11.41
CA SER A 371 -0.65 17.47 -10.11
C SER A 371 -1.82 18.44 -10.14
N SER A 372 -2.82 18.16 -9.33
CA SER A 372 -3.96 19.07 -9.15
C SER A 372 -3.61 20.24 -8.23
N SER A 373 -2.72 20.04 -7.27
CA SER A 373 -2.26 21.10 -6.36
C SER A 373 -1.42 22.16 -7.06
N TYR A 374 -0.57 21.73 -7.99
CA TYR A 374 0.27 22.62 -8.78
C TYR A 374 -0.31 22.98 -10.16
N GLN A 375 -1.47 22.45 -10.52
CA GLN A 375 -2.16 22.69 -11.78
C GLN A 375 -1.25 22.46 -12.99
N CYS A 376 -0.56 21.31 -12.99
CA CYS A 376 0.40 20.98 -14.03
C CYS A 376 0.49 19.49 -14.34
N LEU A 377 0.96 19.17 -15.53
CA LEU A 377 1.35 17.84 -15.96
C LEU A 377 2.88 17.76 -15.99
N PHE A 378 3.43 16.78 -15.31
CA PHE A 378 4.83 16.38 -15.49
C PHE A 378 4.87 15.24 -16.49
N TYR A 379 5.80 15.30 -17.43
CA TYR A 379 6.03 14.24 -18.42
C TYR A 379 7.51 14.10 -18.73
N ALA A 380 7.91 12.92 -19.15
CA ALA A 380 9.31 12.62 -19.42
C ALA A 380 9.54 12.22 -20.87
N GLN A 381 10.67 12.63 -21.43
CA GLN A 381 11.18 12.19 -22.73
C GLN A 381 12.67 11.90 -22.62
N GLY A 382 13.04 10.63 -22.82
CA GLY A 382 14.39 10.15 -22.53
C GLY A 382 14.76 10.31 -21.06
N ASN A 383 15.79 11.09 -20.77
CA ASN A 383 16.24 11.41 -19.41
C ASN A 383 15.76 12.78 -18.89
N LYS A 384 14.90 13.47 -19.61
CA LYS A 384 14.42 14.82 -19.28
C LYS A 384 13.00 14.79 -18.79
N ILE A 385 12.70 15.58 -17.75
CA ILE A 385 11.36 15.80 -17.22
C ILE A 385 10.95 17.22 -17.51
N TYR A 386 9.74 17.38 -18.01
CA TYR A 386 9.12 18.66 -18.35
C TYR A 386 7.93 18.91 -17.42
N ARG A 387 7.65 20.20 -17.14
CA ARG A 387 6.49 20.63 -16.36
C ARG A 387 5.64 21.59 -17.18
N TRP A 388 4.45 21.16 -17.55
CA TRP A 388 3.49 21.96 -18.29
C TRP A 388 2.33 22.40 -17.40
N TYR A 389 2.11 23.71 -17.28
CA TYR A 389 0.98 24.25 -16.55
C TYR A 389 -0.30 24.24 -17.37
N TYR A 390 -1.45 23.87 -16.78
CA TYR A 390 -2.73 23.77 -17.48
C TYR A 390 -3.21 25.10 -18.09
N SER A 391 -2.80 26.22 -17.53
CA SER A 391 -3.09 27.56 -18.06
C SER A 391 -2.27 27.94 -19.29
N SER A 392 -1.20 27.21 -19.60
CA SER A 392 -0.32 27.51 -20.72
C SER A 392 -0.92 27.04 -22.05
N THR A 393 -0.75 27.83 -23.09
CA THR A 393 -1.12 27.50 -24.49
C THR A 393 0.02 26.85 -25.26
N SER A 394 1.17 26.63 -24.62
CA SER A 394 2.33 25.94 -25.20
C SER A 394 2.98 25.01 -24.20
N PHE A 395 3.52 23.90 -24.67
CA PHE A 395 4.40 23.04 -23.87
C PHE A 395 5.77 23.69 -23.68
N PRO A 396 6.47 23.38 -22.57
CA PRO A 396 7.79 23.93 -22.30
C PRO A 396 8.82 23.43 -23.34
N THR A 397 9.76 24.30 -23.72
CA THR A 397 10.91 23.96 -24.57
C THR A 397 12.10 23.49 -23.75
N GLU A 398 12.17 23.92 -22.48
CA GLU A 398 13.23 23.55 -21.55
C GLU A 398 12.73 22.54 -20.53
N SER A 399 13.59 21.59 -20.17
CA SER A 399 13.30 20.62 -19.15
C SER A 399 13.24 21.28 -17.77
N TRP A 400 12.30 20.80 -16.93
CA TRP A 400 12.19 21.18 -15.53
C TRP A 400 13.32 20.56 -14.70
N THR A 401 13.69 19.29 -15.01
CA THR A 401 14.89 18.63 -14.46
C THR A 401 15.41 17.57 -15.43
N VAL A 402 16.62 17.09 -15.20
CA VAL A 402 17.30 16.09 -16.04
C VAL A 402 17.95 15.06 -15.13
N ILE A 403 17.87 13.79 -15.51
CA ILE A 403 18.69 12.73 -14.91
C ILE A 403 19.99 12.68 -15.69
N ASP A 404 21.09 13.13 -15.10
CA ASP A 404 22.42 13.24 -15.73
C ASP A 404 23.52 12.44 -15.00
N ASP A 405 23.23 11.87 -13.85
CA ASP A 405 24.15 11.06 -13.05
C ASP A 405 24.32 9.62 -13.56
N ILE A 406 23.50 9.19 -14.50
CA ILE A 406 23.62 7.91 -15.20
C ILE A 406 23.61 8.11 -16.72
N SER A 407 24.56 7.46 -17.40
CA SER A 407 24.63 7.46 -18.87
C SER A 407 23.47 6.65 -19.46
N ASN A 408 22.88 7.11 -20.56
CA ASN A 408 21.78 6.45 -21.26
C ASN A 408 20.57 6.15 -20.36
N ALA A 409 20.27 7.09 -19.45
CA ALA A 409 19.07 7.01 -18.64
C ALA A 409 17.81 7.10 -19.52
N GLU A 410 16.88 6.19 -19.30
CA GLU A 410 15.54 6.20 -19.89
C GLU A 410 14.50 6.19 -18.76
N ILE A 411 13.72 7.25 -18.67
CA ILE A 411 12.59 7.31 -17.71
C ILE A 411 11.44 6.50 -18.28
N THR A 412 10.90 5.59 -17.50
CA THR A 412 9.83 4.67 -17.96
C THR A 412 8.52 4.83 -17.19
N THR A 413 8.59 5.35 -15.96
CA THR A 413 7.39 5.53 -15.13
C THR A 413 7.58 6.70 -14.18
N MET A 414 6.48 7.33 -13.81
CA MET A 414 6.43 8.42 -12.84
C MET A 414 5.21 8.26 -11.93
N ALA A 415 5.36 8.69 -10.70
CA ALA A 415 4.26 8.79 -9.74
C ALA A 415 4.43 10.05 -8.89
N ILE A 416 3.37 10.47 -8.21
CA ILE A 416 3.39 11.61 -7.29
C ILE A 416 2.98 11.15 -5.89
N SER A 417 3.55 11.76 -4.85
CA SER A 417 3.18 11.48 -3.47
C SER A 417 1.71 11.85 -3.19
N PRO A 418 1.05 11.25 -2.18
CA PRO A 418 -0.34 11.55 -1.85
C PRO A 418 -0.61 13.03 -1.51
N ASP A 419 0.37 13.73 -0.95
CA ASP A 419 0.35 15.16 -0.66
C ASP A 419 0.85 16.03 -1.82
N GLU A 420 1.25 15.40 -2.91
CA GLU A 420 1.81 16.01 -4.13
C GLU A 420 3.11 16.81 -3.90
N SER A 421 3.79 16.62 -2.76
CA SER A 421 5.05 17.31 -2.47
C SER A 421 6.26 16.71 -3.18
N GLN A 422 6.19 15.44 -3.60
CA GLN A 422 7.28 14.70 -4.22
C GLN A 422 6.85 14.01 -5.51
N ILE A 423 7.76 13.93 -6.47
CA ILE A 423 7.63 13.12 -7.68
C ILE A 423 8.63 11.97 -7.59
N TYR A 424 8.13 10.77 -7.78
CA TYR A 424 8.90 9.54 -7.90
C TYR A 424 9.10 9.21 -9.36
N VAL A 425 10.35 9.01 -9.77
CA VAL A 425 10.74 8.78 -11.15
C VAL A 425 11.49 7.46 -11.25
N GLY A 426 10.99 6.53 -12.05
CA GLY A 426 11.66 5.30 -12.38
C GLY A 426 12.40 5.43 -13.70
N ALA A 427 13.70 5.17 -13.66
CA ALA A 427 14.57 5.17 -14.83
C ALA A 427 15.43 3.90 -14.86
N TYR A 428 15.97 3.56 -16.01
CA TYR A 428 16.91 2.44 -16.13
C TYR A 428 17.98 2.72 -17.20
N ARG A 429 19.05 1.93 -17.21
CA ARG A 429 20.04 1.92 -18.27
C ARG A 429 19.70 0.86 -19.30
N SER A 430 19.29 1.27 -20.48
CA SER A 430 18.82 0.37 -21.52
C SER A 430 19.89 -0.58 -22.09
N ASN A 431 21.17 -0.25 -21.88
CA ASN A 431 22.34 -1.03 -22.35
C ASN A 431 22.96 -1.94 -21.30
N GLU A 432 22.39 -2.03 -20.10
CA GLU A 432 22.83 -2.89 -19.01
C GLU A 432 21.79 -4.00 -18.72
N SER A 433 22.26 -5.11 -18.20
CA SER A 433 21.40 -6.22 -17.72
C SER A 433 21.39 -6.28 -16.19
N GLY A 434 20.43 -7.02 -15.62
CA GLY A 434 20.29 -7.18 -14.18
C GLY A 434 19.47 -6.07 -13.53
N GLU A 435 19.73 -5.79 -12.26
CA GLU A 435 19.06 -4.74 -11.50
C GLU A 435 19.65 -3.37 -11.88
N ASN A 436 19.31 -2.91 -13.07
CA ASN A 436 19.79 -1.67 -13.68
C ASN A 436 18.79 -0.53 -13.59
N GLY A 437 17.77 -0.67 -12.75
CA GLY A 437 16.73 0.31 -12.48
C GLY A 437 17.06 1.20 -11.28
N TYR A 438 16.66 2.46 -11.42
CA TYR A 438 16.95 3.56 -10.51
C TYR A 438 15.65 4.26 -10.14
N ILE A 439 15.56 4.71 -8.89
CA ILE A 439 14.42 5.51 -8.41
C ILE A 439 14.97 6.86 -7.96
N TYR A 440 14.41 7.94 -8.47
CA TYR A 440 14.71 9.30 -8.10
C TYR A 440 13.50 9.94 -7.44
N ILE A 441 13.74 10.73 -6.40
CA ILE A 441 12.73 11.49 -5.68
C ILE A 441 13.05 12.97 -5.84
N TYR A 442 12.12 13.72 -6.43
CA TYR A 442 12.26 15.15 -6.64
C TYR A 442 11.22 15.93 -5.84
N ASP A 443 11.60 17.09 -5.32
CA ASP A 443 10.66 18.08 -4.80
C ASP A 443 9.80 18.64 -5.94
N THR A 444 8.48 18.48 -5.84
CA THR A 444 7.52 18.82 -6.90
C THR A 444 7.54 20.30 -7.27
N ARG A 445 7.81 21.18 -6.31
CA ARG A 445 7.81 22.63 -6.51
C ARG A 445 9.08 23.12 -7.19
N THR A 446 10.22 22.64 -6.73
CA THR A 446 11.54 23.18 -7.12
C THR A 446 12.25 22.39 -8.21
N GLY A 447 11.95 21.08 -8.36
CA GLY A 447 12.70 20.18 -9.23
C GLY A 447 14.03 19.72 -8.64
N GLN A 448 14.30 20.05 -7.38
CA GLN A 448 15.51 19.61 -6.71
C GLN A 448 15.43 18.12 -6.40
N LEU A 449 16.52 17.41 -6.64
CA LEU A 449 16.67 16.02 -6.23
C LEU A 449 16.69 15.95 -4.70
N ILE A 450 15.79 15.18 -4.13
CA ILE A 450 15.74 14.89 -2.70
C ILE A 450 16.61 13.67 -2.42
N ASP A 451 16.42 12.59 -3.19
CA ASP A 451 17.16 11.34 -3.00
C ASP A 451 17.20 10.52 -4.28
N SER A 452 18.13 9.54 -4.35
CA SER A 452 18.24 8.61 -5.46
C SER A 452 18.71 7.24 -4.99
N TYR A 453 18.08 6.20 -5.52
CA TYR A 453 18.33 4.80 -5.19
C TYR A 453 18.75 4.06 -6.45
N LYS A 454 19.90 3.38 -6.39
CA LYS A 454 20.54 2.72 -7.52
C LYS A 454 20.40 1.20 -7.42
N ASN A 455 20.16 0.55 -8.54
CA ASN A 455 20.09 -0.92 -8.63
C ASN A 455 19.05 -1.53 -7.69
N VAL A 456 17.89 -0.87 -7.58
CA VAL A 456 16.78 -1.28 -6.71
C VAL A 456 15.59 -1.85 -7.48
N ALA A 457 15.71 -1.93 -8.80
CA ALA A 457 14.69 -2.42 -9.72
C ALA A 457 15.36 -2.97 -10.99
N TYR A 458 14.60 -3.74 -11.77
CA TYR A 458 14.87 -3.90 -13.21
C TYR A 458 14.36 -2.66 -13.96
N LYS A 459 13.95 -2.79 -15.24
CA LYS A 459 13.24 -1.72 -15.94
C LYS A 459 11.94 -1.42 -15.20
N PRO A 460 11.76 -0.24 -14.58
CA PRO A 460 10.54 0.08 -13.85
C PRO A 460 9.32 0.13 -14.79
N VAL A 461 8.24 -0.53 -14.40
CA VAL A 461 6.96 -0.57 -15.13
C VAL A 461 5.95 0.34 -14.45
N LYS A 462 5.88 0.26 -13.12
CA LYS A 462 4.94 1.06 -12.31
C LYS A 462 5.56 1.42 -10.98
N ILE A 463 5.33 2.67 -10.57
CA ILE A 463 5.64 3.16 -9.22
C ILE A 463 4.33 3.55 -8.54
N MET A 464 4.22 3.23 -7.27
CA MET A 464 3.07 3.63 -6.46
C MET A 464 3.52 3.89 -5.02
N TYR A 465 3.14 5.06 -4.47
CA TYR A 465 3.21 5.25 -3.04
C TYR A 465 2.00 4.59 -2.39
N LYS A 466 2.27 3.61 -1.55
CA LYS A 466 1.25 2.86 -0.84
C LYS A 466 1.03 3.50 0.53
N VAL A 467 -0.15 4.04 0.76
CA VAL A 467 -0.59 4.54 2.07
C VAL A 467 -1.10 3.39 2.93
N LYS A 468 -1.01 3.58 4.24
CA LYS A 468 -1.46 2.64 5.28
C LYS A 468 -2.95 2.28 5.20
#